data_2ca87f142fa149c5ed9aeb24722f0c27
#
_entry.id   2ca87f142fa149c5ed9aeb24722f0c27
#
_cell.length_a   1.000
_cell.length_b   1.000
_cell.length_c   1.000
_cell.angle_alpha   90.00
_cell.angle_beta   90.00
_cell.angle_gamma   90.00
#
_symmetry.space_group_name_H-M   'P 1'
#
loop_
_entity.id
_entity.type
_entity.pdbx_description
1 polymer ?
#
loop_
_entity_poly.entity_id
_entity_poly.type
_entity_poly.pdbx_seq_one_letter_code
_entity_poly.pdbx_strand_id
1 'polypeptide(L)'
;VNETASKNAEEFGFHKGDIVQEWLWDDDVSESTREKIMDLTDQDLVDEDYDSAVDGVIIWWRDGDDEDALADTIMDAHGVIGEDGPLWILTPKPGRPGAPASNTVQSAAKTAGMNAATPLTVSEDWNGIRLRAFGKGR
;
A
#
# COMPACT_ATOMS: atom_id res chain seq x y z
N VAL A 1 16.51 -0.04 19.24
CA VAL A 1 16.08 -0.86 19.04
C VAL A 1 15.87 -1.02 17.84
N ASN A 2 15.62 -0.46 17.20
CA ASN A 2 15.05 -0.75 16.26
C ASN A 2 15.30 0.11 15.14
N GLU A 3 16.59 0.35 14.69
CA GLU A 3 16.94 1.03 13.47
C GLU A 3 16.25 0.41 12.27
N THR A 4 16.17 -0.92 12.25
CA THR A 4 15.50 -1.60 11.14
C THR A 4 14.03 -1.21 11.05
N ALA A 5 13.36 -1.18 12.20
CA ALA A 5 11.96 -0.80 12.22
C ALA A 5 11.77 0.65 11.79
N SER A 6 12.64 1.54 12.27
CA SER A 6 12.58 2.95 11.90
C SER A 6 12.81 3.13 10.41
N LYS A 7 13.80 2.41 9.86
CA LYS A 7 14.08 2.48 8.46
C LYS A 7 12.91 2.03 7.62
N ASN A 8 12.30 0.90 7.99
CA ASN A 8 11.15 0.40 7.25
C ASN A 8 10.00 1.39 7.29
N ALA A 9 9.79 2.01 8.43
CA ALA A 9 8.74 3.01 8.57
C ALA A 9 9.01 4.20 7.66
N GLU A 10 10.26 4.66 7.58
CA GLU A 10 10.61 5.77 6.71
C GLU A 10 10.36 5.45 5.25
N GLU A 11 10.51 4.18 4.87
CA GLU A 11 10.33 3.80 3.48
C GLU A 11 8.89 3.87 3.03
N PHE A 12 7.92 3.91 3.94
CA PHE A 12 6.53 4.11 3.56
C PHE A 12 6.32 5.47 2.89
N GLY A 13 7.13 6.45 3.21
CA GLY A 13 7.03 7.77 2.58
C GLY A 13 5.93 8.64 3.16
N PHE A 14 5.37 8.26 4.28
CA PHE A 14 4.35 9.06 4.95
C PHE A 14 4.99 10.04 5.92
N HIS A 15 4.32 11.18 6.11
CA HIS A 15 4.82 12.26 6.97
C HIS A 15 3.80 12.59 8.03
N LYS A 16 4.26 13.25 9.07
CA LYS A 16 3.39 13.69 10.15
C LYS A 16 2.29 14.57 9.61
N GLY A 17 1.07 14.25 9.97
CA GLY A 17 -0.11 14.97 9.50
C GLY A 17 -0.77 14.40 8.27
N ASP A 18 -0.13 13.42 7.61
CA ASP A 18 -0.73 12.79 6.42
C ASP A 18 -1.96 11.99 6.80
N ILE A 19 -2.95 12.04 5.93
CA ILE A 19 -4.15 11.20 6.05
C ILE A 19 -3.95 10.01 5.13
N VAL A 20 -3.95 8.81 5.70
CA VAL A 20 -3.75 7.57 4.95
C VAL A 20 -5.03 6.76 5.00
N GLN A 21 -5.53 6.38 3.83
CA GLN A 21 -6.74 5.59 3.72
C GLN A 21 -6.40 4.12 3.58
N GLU A 22 -7.13 3.29 4.31
CA GLU A 22 -6.92 1.85 4.31
C GLU A 22 -8.04 1.17 3.54
N TRP A 23 -7.67 0.37 2.54
CA TRP A 23 -8.62 -0.32 1.68
C TRP A 23 -8.57 -1.83 1.91
N LEU A 24 -9.72 -2.48 1.84
CA LEU A 24 -9.86 -3.94 1.94
C LEU A 24 -9.37 -4.47 3.29
N TRP A 25 -9.60 -3.70 4.34
CA TRP A 25 -9.27 -4.13 5.69
C TRP A 25 -10.06 -5.38 6.07
N ASP A 26 -9.40 -6.31 6.75
CA ASP A 26 -10.05 -7.44 7.38
C ASP A 26 -9.23 -7.76 8.63
N ASP A 27 -9.68 -8.72 9.40
CA ASP A 27 -9.04 -8.98 10.69
C ASP A 27 -7.72 -9.75 10.57
N ASP A 28 -7.32 -10.11 9.36
CA ASP A 28 -6.03 -10.76 9.12
C ASP A 28 -4.89 -9.77 8.85
N VAL A 29 -5.16 -8.46 8.90
CA VAL A 29 -4.13 -7.46 8.59
C VAL A 29 -3.08 -7.39 9.68
N SER A 30 -1.93 -6.80 9.35
CA SER A 30 -0.85 -6.63 10.31
C SER A 30 -1.10 -5.40 11.17
N GLU A 31 -1.44 -5.61 12.43
CA GLU A 31 -1.65 -4.47 13.33
C GLU A 31 -0.35 -3.71 13.59
N SER A 32 0.78 -4.40 13.63
CA SER A 32 2.04 -3.69 13.83
C SER A 32 2.36 -2.76 12.67
N THR A 33 2.01 -3.14 11.44
CA THR A 33 2.19 -2.26 10.29
C THR A 33 1.28 -1.05 10.37
N ARG A 34 0.03 -1.27 10.76
CA ARG A 34 -0.93 -0.18 10.93
C ARG A 34 -0.44 0.81 11.99
N GLU A 35 0.07 0.29 13.10
CA GLU A 35 0.58 1.13 14.19
C GLU A 35 1.77 1.96 13.74
N LYS A 36 2.67 1.37 12.94
CA LYS A 36 3.82 2.11 12.42
C LYS A 36 3.37 3.28 11.55
N ILE A 37 2.39 3.06 10.70
CA ILE A 37 1.89 4.12 9.83
C ILE A 37 1.22 5.20 10.65
N MET A 38 0.42 4.82 11.63
CA MET A 38 -0.24 5.80 12.49
C MET A 38 0.76 6.60 13.32
N ASP A 39 1.85 5.95 13.75
CA ASP A 39 2.93 6.65 14.45
C ASP A 39 3.65 7.64 13.54
N LEU A 40 3.91 7.24 12.29
CA LEU A 40 4.57 8.12 11.33
C LEU A 40 3.76 9.36 11.06
N THR A 41 2.44 9.21 10.94
CA THR A 41 1.57 10.32 10.54
C THR A 41 1.00 11.07 11.72
N ASP A 42 1.04 10.46 12.91
CA ASP A 42 0.38 10.99 14.10
C ASP A 42 -1.12 11.18 13.84
N GLN A 43 -1.69 10.29 13.03
CA GLN A 43 -3.10 10.29 12.66
C GLN A 43 -3.61 8.86 12.62
N ASP A 44 -4.88 8.67 12.89
CA ASP A 44 -5.49 7.36 12.69
C ASP A 44 -5.68 7.10 11.21
N LEU A 45 -5.61 5.84 10.81
CA LEU A 45 -5.97 5.45 9.44
C LEU A 45 -7.46 5.69 9.24
N VAL A 46 -7.84 6.18 8.06
CA VAL A 46 -9.26 6.33 7.72
C VAL A 46 -9.67 5.15 6.84
N ASP A 47 -10.97 4.85 6.83
CA ASP A 47 -11.45 3.69 6.08
C ASP A 47 -11.95 4.10 4.71
N GLU A 48 -12.51 3.12 3.97
CA GLU A 48 -12.96 3.35 2.61
C GLU A 48 -14.13 4.32 2.51
N ASP A 49 -14.82 4.57 3.60
CA ASP A 49 -15.96 5.50 3.59
C ASP A 49 -15.51 6.96 3.70
N TYR A 50 -14.24 7.19 3.94
CA TYR A 50 -13.72 8.56 4.00
C TYR A 50 -13.82 9.17 2.59
N ASP A 51 -14.53 10.27 2.46
CA ASP A 51 -14.88 10.79 1.15
C ASP A 51 -14.12 12.03 0.73
N SER A 52 -13.08 12.39 1.43
CA SER A 52 -12.22 13.51 1.05
C SER A 52 -10.91 13.00 0.49
N ALA A 53 -10.16 13.88 -0.14
CA ALA A 53 -8.84 13.51 -0.65
C ALA A 53 -7.92 13.07 0.48
N VAL A 54 -7.05 12.13 0.22
CA VAL A 54 -6.11 11.62 1.20
C VAL A 54 -4.69 11.81 0.70
N ASP A 55 -3.73 11.69 1.60
CA ASP A 55 -2.32 11.88 1.25
C ASP A 55 -1.66 10.58 0.85
N GLY A 56 -2.24 9.43 1.21
CA GLY A 56 -1.73 8.13 0.81
C GLY A 56 -2.77 7.06 0.99
N VAL A 57 -2.54 5.89 0.41
CA VAL A 57 -3.45 4.75 0.51
C VAL A 57 -2.65 3.50 0.73
N ILE A 58 -3.15 2.60 1.59
CA ILE A 58 -2.64 1.24 1.70
C ILE A 58 -3.78 0.29 1.33
N ILE A 59 -3.48 -0.72 0.53
CA ILE A 59 -4.46 -1.71 0.07
C ILE A 59 -4.01 -3.08 0.53
N TRP A 60 -4.86 -3.77 1.30
CA TRP A 60 -4.55 -5.11 1.78
C TRP A 60 -5.06 -6.12 0.74
N TRP A 61 -4.21 -6.47 -0.22
CA TRP A 61 -4.59 -7.35 -1.33
C TRP A 61 -4.30 -8.81 -0.99
N ARG A 62 -5.33 -9.65 -1.07
CA ARG A 62 -5.18 -11.07 -0.76
C ARG A 62 -5.99 -11.98 -1.69
N ASP A 63 -6.34 -11.48 -2.85
CA ASP A 63 -7.11 -12.26 -3.81
C ASP A 63 -6.23 -12.87 -4.91
N GLY A 64 -4.98 -13.10 -4.60
CA GLY A 64 -4.08 -13.83 -5.48
C GLY A 64 -3.86 -13.13 -6.79
N ASP A 65 -4.01 -13.88 -7.88
CA ASP A 65 -3.65 -13.41 -9.21
C ASP A 65 -4.79 -12.78 -9.99
N ASP A 66 -5.80 -12.24 -9.32
CA ASP A 66 -6.90 -11.55 -10.01
C ASP A 66 -6.42 -10.17 -10.44
N GLU A 67 -5.68 -10.15 -11.54
CA GLU A 67 -4.98 -8.97 -12.02
C GLU A 67 -5.95 -7.84 -12.39
N ASP A 68 -7.07 -8.18 -13.00
CA ASP A 68 -8.04 -7.15 -13.43
C ASP A 68 -8.65 -6.45 -12.23
N ALA A 69 -9.02 -7.20 -11.20
CA ALA A 69 -9.59 -6.60 -10.00
C ALA A 69 -8.56 -5.76 -9.28
N LEU A 70 -7.30 -6.21 -9.26
CA LEU A 70 -6.24 -5.43 -8.63
C LEU A 70 -6.00 -4.13 -9.38
N ALA A 71 -5.98 -4.17 -10.72
CA ALA A 71 -5.78 -2.96 -11.52
C ALA A 71 -6.91 -1.95 -11.27
N ASP A 72 -8.15 -2.43 -11.21
CA ASP A 72 -9.29 -1.55 -10.93
C ASP A 72 -9.17 -0.92 -9.55
N THR A 73 -8.76 -1.69 -8.56
CA THR A 73 -8.58 -1.18 -7.20
C THR A 73 -7.48 -0.12 -7.15
N ILE A 74 -6.37 -0.37 -7.87
CA ILE A 74 -5.28 0.60 -7.93
C ILE A 74 -5.73 1.90 -8.57
N MET A 75 -6.49 1.82 -9.66
CA MET A 75 -6.99 3.01 -10.33
C MET A 75 -7.91 3.82 -9.43
N ASP A 76 -8.80 3.14 -8.71
CA ASP A 76 -9.71 3.81 -7.80
C ASP A 76 -8.96 4.49 -6.67
N ALA A 77 -7.98 3.80 -6.10
CA ALA A 77 -7.19 4.35 -4.99
C ALA A 77 -6.35 5.54 -5.46
N HIS A 78 -5.77 5.45 -6.66
CA HIS A 78 -4.98 6.54 -7.20
C HIS A 78 -5.82 7.79 -7.37
N GLY A 79 -7.10 7.62 -7.66
CA GLY A 79 -8.00 8.75 -7.86
C GLY A 79 -8.29 9.57 -6.62
N VAL A 80 -8.07 9.02 -5.41
CA VAL A 80 -8.33 9.76 -4.17
C VAL A 80 -7.06 10.31 -3.53
N ILE A 81 -5.89 9.95 -4.03
CA ILE A 81 -4.63 10.41 -3.47
C ILE A 81 -4.26 11.76 -4.06
N GLY A 82 -3.70 12.63 -3.23
CA GLY A 82 -3.10 13.85 -3.73
C GLY A 82 -1.93 13.52 -4.65
N GLU A 83 -1.43 14.52 -5.34
CA GLU A 83 -0.60 14.33 -6.51
C GLU A 83 0.60 13.41 -6.34
N ASP A 84 1.30 13.45 -5.26
CA ASP A 84 2.49 12.64 -5.06
C ASP A 84 2.37 11.70 -3.88
N GLY A 85 1.15 11.39 -3.48
CA GLY A 85 0.95 10.56 -2.29
C GLY A 85 1.39 9.13 -2.50
N PRO A 86 1.95 8.48 -1.48
CA PRO A 86 2.34 7.09 -1.58
C PRO A 86 1.13 6.17 -1.70
N LEU A 87 1.23 5.19 -2.57
CA LEU A 87 0.23 4.13 -2.72
C LEU A 87 0.94 2.80 -2.50
N TRP A 88 0.46 2.03 -1.54
CA TRP A 88 1.08 0.75 -1.19
C TRP A 88 0.11 -0.39 -1.37
N ILE A 89 0.59 -1.46 -1.98
CA ILE A 89 -0.14 -2.73 -2.04
C ILE A 89 0.50 -3.64 -1.02
N LEU A 90 -0.27 -4.10 -0.04
CA LEU A 90 0.20 -5.01 0.98
C LEU A 90 -0.34 -6.40 0.66
N THR A 91 0.57 -7.36 0.48
CA THR A 91 0.21 -8.70 0.04
C THR A 91 0.75 -9.73 1.03
N PRO A 92 0.06 -10.88 1.16
CA PRO A 92 0.65 -11.98 1.92
C PRO A 92 1.97 -12.39 1.29
N LYS A 93 2.89 -12.86 2.11
CA LYS A 93 4.18 -13.33 1.59
C LYS A 93 4.01 -14.55 0.71
N PRO A 94 4.94 -14.79 -0.23
CA PRO A 94 4.87 -15.95 -1.10
C PRO A 94 4.69 -17.24 -0.31
N GLY A 95 3.84 -18.12 -0.82
CA GLY A 95 3.54 -19.39 -0.16
C GLY A 95 2.37 -19.34 0.80
N ARG A 96 1.85 -18.16 1.09
CA ARG A 96 0.69 -18.03 1.97
C ARG A 96 -0.57 -17.87 1.14
N PRO A 97 -1.74 -18.26 1.69
CA PRO A 97 -2.99 -18.13 0.94
C PRO A 97 -3.23 -16.68 0.53
N GLY A 98 -3.65 -16.49 -0.70
CA GLY A 98 -3.98 -15.16 -1.22
C GLY A 98 -2.79 -14.38 -1.76
N ALA A 99 -1.58 -14.93 -1.69
CA ALA A 99 -0.40 -14.23 -2.17
C ALA A 99 -0.40 -14.20 -3.70
N PRO A 100 -0.24 -13.02 -4.32
CA PRO A 100 -0.14 -12.94 -5.77
C PRO A 100 1.29 -13.25 -6.22
N ALA A 101 1.44 -13.64 -7.48
CA ALA A 101 2.76 -13.71 -8.08
C ALA A 101 3.29 -12.27 -8.24
N SER A 102 4.61 -12.12 -8.19
CA SER A 102 5.19 -10.78 -8.28
C SER A 102 4.84 -10.09 -9.58
N ASN A 103 4.77 -10.83 -10.70
CA ASN A 103 4.43 -10.21 -11.97
C ASN A 103 2.96 -9.81 -12.05
N THR A 104 2.08 -10.39 -11.24
CA THR A 104 0.68 -9.98 -11.21
C THR A 104 0.55 -8.54 -10.73
N VAL A 105 1.24 -8.19 -9.65
CA VAL A 105 1.19 -6.83 -9.12
C VAL A 105 1.79 -5.85 -10.12
N GLN A 106 2.91 -6.22 -10.74
CA GLN A 106 3.55 -5.37 -11.73
C GLN A 106 2.65 -5.13 -12.94
N SER A 107 1.99 -6.18 -13.44
CA SER A 107 1.09 -6.04 -14.57
C SER A 107 -0.12 -5.19 -14.25
N ALA A 108 -0.71 -5.41 -13.07
CA ALA A 108 -1.85 -4.62 -12.63
C ALA A 108 -1.47 -3.15 -12.49
N ALA A 109 -0.30 -2.88 -11.93
CA ALA A 109 0.18 -1.51 -11.79
C ALA A 109 0.33 -0.84 -13.14
N LYS A 110 0.93 -1.54 -14.12
CA LYS A 110 1.08 -1.00 -15.46
C LYS A 110 -0.25 -0.68 -16.10
N THR A 111 -1.21 -1.59 -15.96
CA THR A 111 -2.56 -1.37 -16.50
C THR A 111 -3.17 -0.11 -15.90
N ALA A 112 -2.88 0.17 -14.64
CA ALA A 112 -3.38 1.35 -13.95
C ALA A 112 -2.52 2.60 -14.17
N GLY A 113 -1.46 2.50 -15.00
CA GLY A 113 -0.61 3.63 -15.29
C GLY A 113 0.47 3.88 -14.25
N MET A 114 0.90 2.84 -13.54
CA MET A 114 1.86 2.98 -12.46
C MET A 114 2.97 1.95 -12.57
N ASN A 115 4.07 2.20 -11.87
CA ASN A 115 5.18 1.27 -11.73
C ASN A 115 5.20 0.71 -10.32
N ALA A 116 5.45 -0.59 -10.21
CA ALA A 116 5.58 -1.26 -8.91
C ALA A 116 7.06 -1.37 -8.53
N ALA A 117 7.37 -0.98 -7.31
CA ALA A 117 8.73 -1.10 -6.78
C ALA A 117 8.98 -2.55 -6.32
N THR A 118 10.20 -2.82 -5.91
CA THR A 118 10.56 -4.11 -5.36
C THR A 118 9.81 -4.33 -4.04
N PRO A 119 9.26 -5.53 -3.82
CA PRO A 119 8.57 -5.80 -2.56
C PRO A 119 9.48 -5.69 -1.35
N LEU A 120 8.94 -5.17 -0.27
CA LEU A 120 9.63 -5.04 1.02
C LEU A 120 8.86 -5.84 2.06
N THR A 121 9.56 -6.40 3.02
CA THR A 121 8.92 -7.05 4.16
C THR A 121 8.41 -5.97 5.11
N VAL A 122 7.10 -5.93 5.35
CA VAL A 122 6.53 -4.97 6.30
C VAL A 122 6.16 -5.63 7.62
N SER A 123 5.92 -6.94 7.61
CA SER A 123 5.67 -7.69 8.83
C SER A 123 6.00 -9.15 8.58
N GLU A 124 5.77 -9.98 9.58
CA GLU A 124 6.06 -11.40 9.47
C GLU A 124 5.27 -12.07 8.34
N ASP A 125 4.04 -11.63 8.12
CA ASP A 125 3.14 -12.27 7.17
C ASP A 125 2.90 -11.48 5.89
N TRP A 126 3.31 -10.24 5.84
CA TRP A 126 2.96 -9.33 4.74
C TRP A 126 4.15 -8.65 4.12
N ASN A 127 4.10 -8.48 2.81
CA ASN A 127 5.03 -7.65 2.07
C ASN A 127 4.32 -6.39 1.62
N GLY A 128 5.08 -5.34 1.35
CA GLY A 128 4.55 -4.10 0.82
C GLY A 128 5.22 -3.75 -0.49
N ILE A 129 4.43 -3.28 -1.45
CA ILE A 129 4.94 -2.88 -2.76
C ILE A 129 4.46 -1.46 -3.02
N ARG A 130 5.39 -0.53 -3.15
CA ARG A 130 5.05 0.86 -3.41
C ARG A 130 4.81 1.07 -4.89
N LEU A 131 3.77 1.81 -5.24
CA LEU A 131 3.46 2.15 -6.62
C LEU A 131 3.69 3.63 -6.86
N ARG A 132 4.17 3.97 -8.06
CA ARG A 132 4.41 5.34 -8.47
C ARG A 132 3.84 5.55 -9.86
N ALA A 133 3.23 6.71 -10.08
CA ALA A 133 2.65 7.02 -11.38
C ALA A 133 3.74 7.17 -12.43
N PHE A 134 3.45 6.72 -13.66
CA PHE A 134 4.36 6.92 -14.78
C PHE A 134 4.56 8.41 -15.03
N GLY A 135 5.76 8.77 -15.39
CA GLY A 135 6.04 10.13 -15.79
C GLY A 135 6.26 11.11 -14.67
N LYS A 136 6.04 10.71 -13.45
CA LYS A 136 6.32 11.60 -12.33
C LYS A 136 7.82 11.72 -12.14
N GLY A 137 8.28 12.91 -11.86
CA GLY A 137 9.70 13.12 -11.64
C GLY A 137 10.51 13.35 -12.90
N ARG A 138 9.84 13.48 -14.02
CA ARG A 138 10.51 13.65 -15.31
C ARG A 138 10.89 15.08 -15.56
#